data_88e8ee7f9973d8103cbeaa2eca96e073
#
_entry.id   88e8ee7f9973d8103cbeaa2eca96e073
#
_cell.length_a   1.000
_cell.length_b   1.000
_cell.length_c   1.000
_cell.angle_alpha   90.00
_cell.angle_beta   90.00
_cell.angle_gamma   90.00
#
_symmetry.space_group_name_H-M   'P 1'
#
loop_
_entity.id
_entity.type
_entity.pdbx_description
1 polymer ?
#
loop_
_entity_poly.entity_id
_entity_poly.type
_entity_poly.pdbx_seq_one_letter_code
_entity_poly.pdbx_strand_id
1 'polypeptide(L)'
;LCEGEIDCMSYAQYGTSALSVPFGGGKGAKQQWIEFEYHNLDRFEEIFISMDVDDVGREAAREIASRLGEHRCRLVTLPYKDINECLMNGVTEDEIWQYIGTASYFDPEELYSAREFYQDTINAFYGKQQYLFNPPWESLADKFQFREAELTLVNGVNGHGKTEVVGHMALEAMRQGVKTCIAS
;
A
#
# COMPACT_ATOMS: atom_id res chain seq x y z
N LEU A 1 11.86 11.18 15.79
CA LEU A 1 10.73 12.06 16.12
C LEU A 1 9.72 11.30 16.98
N CYS A 2 9.16 11.91 18.00
CA CYS A 2 8.11 11.33 18.86
C CYS A 2 6.99 12.33 19.11
N GLU A 3 5.86 11.88 19.68
CA GLU A 3 4.66 12.70 19.75
C GLU A 3 4.75 13.80 20.81
N GLY A 4 5.30 13.50 21.98
CA GLY A 4 5.31 14.40 23.14
C GLY A 4 6.68 14.64 23.75
N GLU A 5 6.75 15.67 24.58
CA GLU A 5 7.98 16.02 25.32
C GLU A 5 8.36 14.96 26.36
N ILE A 6 7.37 14.29 26.95
CA ILE A 6 7.58 13.19 27.89
C ILE A 6 8.24 11.99 27.16
N ASP A 7 7.85 11.75 25.93
CA ASP A 7 8.48 10.71 25.10
C ASP A 7 9.94 11.02 24.82
N CYS A 8 10.26 12.30 24.52
CA CYS A 8 11.65 12.72 24.37
C CYS A 8 12.47 12.43 25.62
N MET A 9 11.92 12.73 26.81
CA MET A 9 12.59 12.45 28.05
C MET A 9 12.76 10.96 28.32
N SER A 10 11.76 10.17 27.96
CA SER A 10 11.80 8.71 28.06
C SER A 10 12.85 8.11 27.11
N TYR A 11 12.94 8.59 25.88
CA TYR A 11 14.02 8.21 24.95
C TYR A 11 15.41 8.58 25.50
N ALA A 12 15.54 9.77 26.13
CA ALA A 12 16.79 10.18 26.73
C ALA A 12 17.22 9.25 27.89
N GLN A 13 16.29 8.68 28.65
CA GLN A 13 16.59 7.66 29.66
C GLN A 13 17.11 6.35 29.05
N TYR A 14 16.71 6.02 27.81
CA TYR A 14 17.24 4.91 27.05
C TYR A 14 18.51 5.26 26.24
N GLY A 15 19.18 6.37 26.58
CA GLY A 15 20.42 6.77 25.93
C GLY A 15 20.29 7.27 24.49
N THR A 16 19.06 7.55 24.01
CA THR A 16 18.80 7.99 22.64
C THR A 16 18.26 9.42 22.60
N SER A 17 18.64 10.18 21.57
CA SER A 17 18.13 11.54 21.37
C SER A 17 16.84 11.52 20.57
N ALA A 18 15.85 12.28 21.00
CA ALA A 18 14.59 12.44 20.30
C ALA A 18 14.15 13.91 20.22
N LEU A 19 13.25 14.21 19.31
CA LEU A 19 12.57 15.50 19.16
C LEU A 19 11.08 15.26 19.15
N SER A 20 10.32 16.02 19.98
CA SER A 20 8.85 15.98 19.95
C SER A 20 8.31 16.81 18.81
N VAL A 21 7.17 16.36 18.23
CA VAL A 21 6.42 17.19 17.30
C VAL A 21 5.61 18.25 18.05
N PRO A 22 5.56 19.52 17.58
CA PRO A 22 5.05 20.64 18.39
C PRO A 22 3.56 20.56 18.75
N PHE A 23 2.74 19.85 18.00
CA PHE A 23 1.28 19.84 18.15
C PHE A 23 0.69 18.44 18.31
N GLY A 24 1.54 17.46 18.62
CA GLY A 24 1.15 16.06 18.78
C GLY A 24 0.68 15.40 17.50
N GLY A 25 0.01 14.25 17.64
CA GLY A 25 -0.54 13.50 16.51
C GLY A 25 -1.65 14.26 15.77
N GLY A 26 -1.78 14.03 14.48
CA GLY A 26 -2.82 14.61 13.65
C GLY A 26 -2.34 14.98 12.24
N LYS A 27 -3.27 15.44 11.40
CA LYS A 27 -3.03 15.72 9.99
C LYS A 27 -3.09 17.22 9.64
N GLY A 28 -2.64 17.55 8.43
CA GLY A 28 -2.83 18.84 7.80
C GLY A 28 -2.09 19.98 8.49
N ALA A 29 -2.80 20.99 8.95
CA ALA A 29 -2.21 22.20 9.53
C ALA A 29 -1.35 21.94 10.78
N LYS A 30 -1.60 20.87 11.53
CA LYS A 30 -0.77 20.48 12.68
C LYS A 30 0.66 20.10 12.27
N GLN A 31 0.87 19.67 11.04
CA GLN A 31 2.17 19.28 10.52
C GLN A 31 2.90 20.40 9.75
N GLN A 32 2.38 21.64 9.75
CA GLN A 32 3.03 22.79 9.11
C GLN A 32 4.40 23.16 9.72
N TRP A 33 4.66 22.74 10.95
CA TRP A 33 5.96 22.92 11.57
C TRP A 33 7.11 22.32 10.74
N ILE A 34 6.85 21.28 9.97
CA ILE A 34 7.82 20.65 9.08
C ILE A 34 8.36 21.64 8.05
N GLU A 35 7.52 22.51 7.52
CA GLU A 35 7.91 23.53 6.53
C GLU A 35 8.90 24.54 7.14
N PHE A 36 8.70 24.89 8.40
CA PHE A 36 9.59 25.81 9.12
C PHE A 36 10.90 25.15 9.53
N GLU A 37 10.85 23.89 9.92
CA GLU A 37 12.00 23.13 10.41
C GLU A 37 12.67 22.26 9.32
N TYR A 38 12.15 22.29 8.09
CA TYR A 38 12.62 21.43 7.00
C TYR A 38 14.12 21.49 6.83
N HIS A 39 14.73 22.68 6.82
CA HIS A 39 16.17 22.85 6.67
C HIS A 39 16.98 22.20 7.79
N ASN A 40 16.46 22.21 9.00
CA ASN A 40 17.09 21.56 10.15
C ASN A 40 16.97 20.04 10.09
N LEU A 41 15.84 19.54 9.57
CA LEU A 41 15.56 18.10 9.46
C LEU A 41 16.20 17.48 8.21
N ASP A 42 16.42 18.27 7.16
CA ASP A 42 16.96 17.80 5.89
C ASP A 42 18.42 17.30 5.98
N ARG A 43 19.15 17.73 7.01
CA ARG A 43 20.51 17.27 7.29
C ARG A 43 20.62 15.82 7.78
N PHE A 44 19.50 15.19 8.18
CA PHE A 44 19.48 13.81 8.64
C PHE A 44 19.25 12.85 7.46
N GLU A 45 20.11 11.85 7.31
CA GLU A 45 19.99 10.82 6.29
C GLU A 45 18.86 9.83 6.60
N GLU A 46 18.67 9.51 7.88
CA GLU A 46 17.58 8.67 8.37
C GLU A 46 16.82 9.37 9.50
N ILE A 47 15.49 9.25 9.46
CA ILE A 47 14.59 9.82 10.46
C ILE A 47 13.68 8.71 10.99
N PHE A 48 13.84 8.37 12.25
CA PHE A 48 12.95 7.43 12.93
C PHE A 48 11.74 8.16 13.48
N ILE A 49 10.55 7.67 13.18
CA ILE A 49 9.27 8.24 13.60
C ILE A 49 8.61 7.26 14.56
N SER A 50 8.40 7.69 15.79
CA SER A 50 7.79 6.92 16.87
C SER A 50 6.64 7.72 17.45
N MET A 51 5.48 7.59 16.85
CA MET A 51 4.24 8.17 17.32
C MET A 51 3.47 7.15 18.16
N ASP A 52 2.40 7.59 18.82
CA ASP A 52 1.51 6.71 19.57
C ASP A 52 1.03 5.53 18.71
N VAL A 53 0.92 4.34 19.31
CA VAL A 53 0.46 3.12 18.62
C VAL A 53 -1.07 3.09 18.55
N ASP A 54 -1.64 4.15 17.96
CA ASP A 54 -3.06 4.24 17.65
C ASP A 54 -3.28 4.71 16.19
N ASP A 55 -4.54 4.83 15.76
CA ASP A 55 -4.84 5.22 14.39
C ASP A 55 -4.40 6.66 14.09
N VAL A 56 -4.52 7.56 15.06
CA VAL A 56 -4.15 8.98 14.92
C VAL A 56 -2.64 9.13 14.80
N GLY A 57 -1.88 8.42 15.65
CA GLY A 57 -0.42 8.41 15.60
C GLY A 57 0.11 7.79 14.31
N ARG A 58 -0.49 6.68 13.83
CA ARG A 58 -0.13 6.08 12.54
C ARG A 58 -0.38 7.02 11.35
N GLU A 59 -1.51 7.74 11.36
CA GLU A 59 -1.80 8.73 10.33
C GLU A 59 -0.84 9.92 10.38
N ALA A 60 -0.51 10.40 11.57
CA ALA A 60 0.47 11.47 11.75
C ALA A 60 1.86 11.04 11.28
N ALA A 61 2.29 9.82 11.59
CA ALA A 61 3.57 9.28 11.15
C ALA A 61 3.67 9.22 9.61
N ARG A 62 2.62 8.78 8.93
CA ARG A 62 2.57 8.78 7.45
C ARG A 62 2.63 10.20 6.86
N GLU A 63 1.87 11.13 7.42
CA GLU A 63 1.88 12.52 6.98
C GLU A 63 3.27 13.16 7.14
N ILE A 64 3.93 12.93 8.29
CA ILE A 64 5.29 13.39 8.55
C ILE A 64 6.28 12.78 7.55
N ALA A 65 6.21 11.46 7.33
CA ALA A 65 7.08 10.77 6.40
C ALA A 65 6.89 11.26 4.96
N SER A 66 5.65 11.48 4.52
CA SER A 66 5.36 11.97 3.17
C SER A 66 5.94 13.37 2.90
N ARG A 67 5.99 14.23 3.94
CA ARG A 67 6.55 15.58 3.83
C ARG A 67 8.08 15.60 3.95
N LEU A 68 8.67 14.71 4.74
CA LEU A 68 10.12 14.63 4.94
C LEU A 68 10.83 13.76 3.90
N GLY A 69 10.10 12.89 3.21
CA GLY A 69 10.59 11.90 2.25
C GLY A 69 10.56 10.49 2.83
N GLU A 70 9.62 9.67 2.35
CA GLU A 70 9.37 8.29 2.84
C GLU A 70 10.62 7.40 2.74
N HIS A 71 11.47 7.62 1.74
CA HIS A 71 12.69 6.84 1.50
C HIS A 71 13.71 6.92 2.63
N ARG A 72 13.68 7.96 3.46
CA ARG A 72 14.60 8.19 4.60
C ARG A 72 13.89 8.10 5.95
N CYS A 73 12.59 7.92 5.97
CA CYS A 73 11.81 7.78 7.19
C CYS A 73 11.58 6.31 7.53
N ARG A 74 11.66 5.98 8.81
CA ARG A 74 11.38 4.65 9.33
C ARG A 74 10.38 4.72 10.47
N LEU A 75 9.38 3.86 10.45
CA LEU A 75 8.38 3.74 11.50
C LEU A 75 8.87 2.80 12.59
N VAL A 76 9.01 3.33 13.79
CA VAL A 76 9.29 2.53 15.01
C VAL A 76 7.96 2.05 15.59
N THR A 77 7.79 0.74 15.69
CA THR A 77 6.60 0.14 16.32
C THR A 77 6.98 -0.37 17.70
N LEU A 78 6.45 0.26 18.72
CA LEU A 78 6.70 -0.10 20.12
C LEU A 78 5.71 -1.18 20.60
N PRO A 79 6.06 -1.95 21.66
CA PRO A 79 5.20 -2.98 22.23
C PRO A 79 4.05 -2.42 23.10
N TYR A 80 4.15 -1.15 23.50
CA TYR A 80 3.14 -0.40 24.24
C TYR A 80 2.70 0.82 23.44
N LYS A 81 1.75 1.59 23.99
CA LYS A 81 1.18 2.75 23.30
C LYS A 81 2.24 3.78 22.90
N ASP A 82 3.16 4.06 23.80
CA ASP A 82 4.24 5.03 23.63
C ASP A 82 5.52 4.58 24.38
N ILE A 83 6.59 5.34 24.22
CA ILE A 83 7.88 5.02 24.85
C ILE A 83 7.85 5.22 26.37
N ASN A 84 7.00 6.11 26.90
CA ASN A 84 6.86 6.29 28.32
C ASN A 84 6.19 5.07 28.97
N GLU A 85 5.16 4.50 28.33
CA GLU A 85 4.60 3.22 28.78
C GLU A 85 5.61 2.08 28.71
N CYS A 86 6.48 2.05 27.70
CA CYS A 86 7.59 1.08 27.65
C CYS A 86 8.47 1.19 28.89
N LEU A 87 8.85 2.42 29.25
CA LEU A 87 9.68 2.69 30.43
C LEU A 87 8.98 2.24 31.72
N MET A 88 7.70 2.58 31.88
CA MET A 88 6.90 2.20 33.06
C MET A 88 6.72 0.69 33.20
N ASN A 89 6.68 -0.04 32.10
CA ASN A 89 6.54 -1.49 32.08
C ASN A 89 7.88 -2.24 32.10
N GLY A 90 9.00 -1.53 32.27
CA GLY A 90 10.33 -2.11 32.46
C GLY A 90 10.95 -2.70 31.18
N VAL A 91 10.55 -2.23 30.01
CA VAL A 91 11.23 -2.57 28.75
C VAL A 91 12.68 -2.09 28.86
N THR A 92 13.62 -2.94 28.49
CA THR A 92 15.05 -2.64 28.63
C THR A 92 15.58 -1.76 27.50
N GLU A 93 16.73 -1.12 27.73
CA GLU A 93 17.42 -0.32 26.72
C GLU A 93 17.74 -1.15 25.46
N ASP A 94 18.24 -2.38 25.63
CA ASP A 94 18.58 -3.28 24.52
C ASP A 94 17.34 -3.62 23.66
N GLU A 95 16.18 -3.83 24.29
CA GLU A 95 14.92 -4.07 23.58
C GLU A 95 14.49 -2.84 22.78
N ILE A 96 14.60 -1.64 23.34
CA ILE A 96 14.28 -0.39 22.62
C ILE A 96 15.20 -0.22 21.41
N TRP A 97 16.50 -0.46 21.57
CA TRP A 97 17.42 -0.42 20.43
C TRP A 97 17.10 -1.48 19.37
N GLN A 98 16.59 -2.64 19.78
CA GLN A 98 16.10 -3.65 18.83
C GLN A 98 14.87 -3.15 18.06
N TYR A 99 13.89 -2.53 18.71
CA TYR A 99 12.72 -1.94 18.02
C TYR A 99 13.14 -0.83 17.05
N ILE A 100 14.08 0.03 17.43
CA ILE A 100 14.62 1.04 16.52
C ILE A 100 15.35 0.39 15.34
N GLY A 101 16.17 -0.63 15.60
CA GLY A 101 16.94 -1.34 14.56
C GLY A 101 16.07 -2.15 13.59
N THR A 102 14.87 -2.54 14.00
CA THR A 102 13.88 -3.27 13.15
C THR A 102 12.78 -2.36 12.60
N ALA A 103 12.93 -1.03 12.74
CA ALA A 103 11.97 -0.07 12.23
C ALA A 103 11.74 -0.24 10.72
N SER A 104 10.48 -0.26 10.30
CA SER A 104 10.06 -0.48 8.93
C SER A 104 10.10 0.80 8.10
N TYR A 105 10.33 0.67 6.80
CA TYR A 105 10.10 1.77 5.87
C TYR A 105 8.61 2.06 5.73
N PHE A 106 8.29 3.29 5.32
CA PHE A 106 6.95 3.64 4.89
C PHE A 106 6.78 3.16 3.45
N ASP A 107 6.47 1.88 3.29
CA ASP A 107 6.16 1.36 1.97
C ASP A 107 4.80 1.90 1.50
N PRO A 108 4.66 2.31 0.23
CA PRO A 108 3.37 2.62 -0.35
C PRO A 108 2.40 1.45 -0.11
N GLU A 109 1.14 1.74 0.24
CA GLU A 109 0.11 0.70 0.48
C GLU A 109 -0.09 -0.23 -0.73
N GLU A 110 0.36 0.20 -1.90
CA GLU A 110 0.27 -0.54 -3.18
C GLU A 110 1.52 -1.39 -3.48
N LEU A 111 2.55 -1.36 -2.62
CA LEU A 111 3.81 -2.08 -2.86
C LEU A 111 3.76 -3.44 -2.14
N TYR A 112 3.44 -4.46 -2.91
CA TYR A 112 3.37 -5.83 -2.43
C TYR A 112 4.68 -6.58 -2.71
N SER A 113 5.11 -7.41 -1.76
CA SER A 113 6.22 -8.33 -2.00
C SER A 113 5.83 -9.35 -3.09
N ALA A 114 6.74 -9.68 -4.00
CA ALA A 114 6.51 -10.74 -4.99
C ALA A 114 6.09 -12.09 -4.35
N ARG A 115 6.46 -12.33 -3.09
CA ARG A 115 6.06 -13.52 -2.34
C ARG A 115 4.56 -13.55 -2.04
N GLU A 116 3.89 -12.41 -1.91
CA GLU A 116 2.45 -12.33 -1.63
C GLU A 116 1.63 -12.81 -2.83
N PHE A 117 2.15 -12.62 -4.05
CA PHE A 117 1.53 -13.11 -5.28
C PHE A 117 1.84 -14.58 -5.60
N TYR A 118 2.64 -15.28 -4.75
CA TYR A 118 3.06 -16.65 -5.03
C TYR A 118 1.86 -17.60 -5.20
N GLN A 119 0.90 -17.54 -4.28
CA GLN A 119 -0.27 -18.43 -4.33
C GLN A 119 -1.17 -18.11 -5.52
N ASP A 120 -1.37 -16.83 -5.82
CA ASP A 120 -2.16 -16.39 -6.98
C ASP A 120 -1.49 -16.79 -8.29
N THR A 121 -0.17 -16.70 -8.35
CA THR A 121 0.62 -17.15 -9.51
C THR A 121 0.46 -18.66 -9.71
N ILE A 122 0.59 -19.46 -8.65
CA ILE A 122 0.36 -20.91 -8.69
C ILE A 122 -1.06 -21.23 -9.16
N ASN A 123 -2.05 -20.55 -8.59
CA ASN A 123 -3.46 -20.73 -8.96
C ASN A 123 -3.71 -20.35 -10.42
N ALA A 124 -3.06 -19.30 -10.93
CA ALA A 124 -3.18 -18.90 -12.34
C ALA A 124 -2.55 -19.91 -13.29
N PHE A 125 -1.41 -20.54 -12.90
CA PHE A 125 -0.72 -21.54 -13.73
C PHE A 125 -1.38 -22.92 -13.69
N TYR A 126 -1.80 -23.38 -12.51
CA TYR A 126 -2.30 -24.74 -12.31
C TYR A 126 -3.81 -24.80 -12.06
N GLY A 127 -4.47 -23.65 -11.82
CA GLY A 127 -5.92 -23.56 -11.69
C GLY A 127 -6.64 -23.90 -12.99
N LYS A 128 -7.82 -24.48 -12.90
CA LYS A 128 -8.68 -24.63 -14.06
C LYS A 128 -9.08 -23.25 -14.55
N GLN A 129 -8.63 -22.87 -15.74
CA GLN A 129 -9.05 -21.63 -16.38
C GLN A 129 -10.58 -21.70 -16.58
N GLN A 130 -11.29 -20.78 -15.94
CA GLN A 130 -12.72 -20.64 -16.15
C GLN A 130 -12.96 -19.83 -17.41
N TYR A 131 -13.42 -20.50 -18.44
CA TYR A 131 -13.82 -19.85 -19.68
C TYR A 131 -15.25 -19.36 -19.58
N LEU A 132 -15.50 -18.16 -20.06
CA LEU A 132 -16.81 -17.56 -20.06
C LEU A 132 -17.67 -18.11 -21.21
N PHE A 133 -17.11 -18.08 -22.44
CA PHE A 133 -17.70 -18.69 -23.63
C PHE A 133 -16.64 -18.89 -24.72
N ASN A 134 -16.98 -19.76 -25.69
CA ASN A 134 -16.13 -20.00 -26.84
C ASN A 134 -16.49 -19.02 -28.00
N PRO A 135 -15.51 -18.64 -28.82
CA PRO A 135 -15.78 -17.81 -30.00
C PRO A 135 -16.72 -18.50 -30.97
N PRO A 136 -17.49 -17.73 -31.78
CA PRO A 136 -18.45 -18.29 -32.72
C PRO A 136 -17.85 -19.04 -33.94
N TRP A 137 -16.53 -18.96 -34.08
CA TRP A 137 -15.83 -19.60 -35.22
C TRP A 137 -15.11 -20.86 -34.77
N GLU A 138 -15.49 -22.02 -35.31
CA GLU A 138 -14.88 -23.32 -34.97
C GLU A 138 -13.35 -23.33 -35.13
N SER A 139 -12.85 -22.59 -36.14
CA SER A 139 -11.40 -22.49 -36.39
C SER A 139 -10.61 -21.79 -35.26
N LEU A 140 -11.30 -21.11 -34.36
CA LEU A 140 -10.74 -20.39 -33.22
C LEU A 140 -11.03 -21.06 -31.87
N ALA A 141 -11.92 -22.04 -31.81
CA ALA A 141 -12.41 -22.65 -30.57
C ALA A 141 -11.28 -23.19 -29.67
N ASP A 142 -10.25 -23.78 -30.30
CA ASP A 142 -9.07 -24.32 -29.56
C ASP A 142 -7.91 -23.33 -29.40
N LYS A 143 -8.03 -22.14 -29.98
CA LYS A 143 -6.94 -21.16 -30.02
C LYS A 143 -7.21 -19.91 -29.19
N PHE A 144 -8.47 -19.62 -28.98
CA PHE A 144 -8.91 -18.41 -28.29
C PHE A 144 -10.22 -18.66 -27.55
N GLN A 145 -10.29 -18.22 -26.30
CA GLN A 145 -11.47 -18.34 -25.46
C GLN A 145 -11.64 -17.05 -24.64
N PHE A 146 -12.88 -16.67 -24.39
CA PHE A 146 -13.17 -15.54 -23.54
C PHE A 146 -13.21 -15.97 -22.08
N ARG A 147 -12.63 -15.17 -21.19
CA ARG A 147 -12.54 -15.42 -19.75
C ARG A 147 -13.26 -14.34 -18.96
N GLU A 148 -13.62 -14.62 -17.72
CA GLU A 148 -14.17 -13.62 -16.82
C GLU A 148 -13.14 -12.52 -16.50
N ALA A 149 -13.64 -11.31 -16.22
CA ALA A 149 -12.85 -10.13 -15.85
C ALA A 149 -11.78 -9.70 -16.89
N GLU A 150 -11.95 -10.05 -18.18
CA GLU A 150 -11.07 -9.63 -19.27
C GLU A 150 -11.70 -8.52 -20.12
N LEU A 151 -10.86 -7.60 -20.56
CA LEU A 151 -11.20 -6.59 -21.55
C LEU A 151 -10.72 -7.02 -22.92
N THR A 152 -11.66 -7.19 -23.86
CA THR A 152 -11.36 -7.50 -25.26
C THR A 152 -11.51 -6.24 -26.13
N LEU A 153 -10.43 -5.83 -26.80
CA LEU A 153 -10.44 -4.71 -27.72
C LEU A 153 -10.48 -5.20 -29.17
N VAL A 154 -11.54 -4.84 -29.90
CA VAL A 154 -11.66 -5.12 -31.34
C VAL A 154 -11.32 -3.86 -32.13
N ASN A 155 -10.17 -3.86 -32.80
CA ASN A 155 -9.68 -2.74 -33.58
C ASN A 155 -9.68 -3.07 -35.08
N GLY A 156 -9.81 -2.05 -35.92
CA GLY A 156 -9.76 -2.19 -37.37
C GLY A 156 -10.26 -0.94 -38.11
N VAL A 157 -10.09 -0.93 -39.40
CA VAL A 157 -10.48 0.19 -40.29
C VAL A 157 -11.98 0.40 -40.24
N ASN A 158 -12.43 1.66 -40.38
CA ASN A 158 -13.86 1.99 -40.43
C ASN A 158 -14.53 1.30 -41.63
N GLY A 159 -15.74 0.79 -41.40
CA GLY A 159 -16.51 0.07 -42.42
C GLY A 159 -16.16 -1.40 -42.64
N HIS A 160 -15.12 -1.94 -41.91
CA HIS A 160 -14.67 -3.32 -42.09
C HIS A 160 -15.37 -4.32 -41.14
N GLY A 161 -16.59 -4.06 -40.72
CA GLY A 161 -17.44 -5.04 -40.03
C GLY A 161 -17.11 -5.27 -38.54
N LYS A 162 -16.41 -4.34 -37.85
CA LYS A 162 -16.14 -4.49 -36.41
C LYS A 162 -17.39 -4.74 -35.57
N THR A 163 -18.43 -3.95 -35.83
CA THR A 163 -19.71 -4.05 -35.13
C THR A 163 -20.39 -5.39 -35.37
N GLU A 164 -20.31 -5.91 -36.60
CA GLU A 164 -20.86 -7.22 -36.98
C GLU A 164 -20.13 -8.35 -36.21
N VAL A 165 -18.80 -8.27 -36.15
CA VAL A 165 -17.97 -9.24 -35.38
C VAL A 165 -18.33 -9.22 -33.89
N VAL A 166 -18.43 -8.03 -33.30
CA VAL A 166 -18.81 -7.89 -31.87
C VAL A 166 -20.25 -8.38 -31.64
N GLY A 167 -21.18 -8.03 -32.55
CA GLY A 167 -22.57 -8.50 -32.49
C GLY A 167 -22.66 -10.04 -32.58
N HIS A 168 -21.87 -10.66 -33.44
CA HIS A 168 -21.80 -12.11 -33.56
C HIS A 168 -21.26 -12.79 -32.32
N MET A 169 -20.18 -12.22 -31.71
CA MET A 169 -19.65 -12.68 -30.44
C MET A 169 -20.67 -12.55 -29.31
N ALA A 170 -21.39 -11.41 -29.23
CA ALA A 170 -22.42 -11.19 -28.21
C ALA A 170 -23.57 -12.20 -28.34
N LEU A 171 -23.98 -12.49 -29.57
CA LEU A 171 -25.02 -13.49 -29.84
C LEU A 171 -24.58 -14.89 -29.41
N GLU A 172 -23.32 -15.26 -29.66
CA GLU A 172 -22.78 -16.55 -29.27
C GLU A 172 -22.62 -16.67 -27.76
N ALA A 173 -22.19 -15.60 -27.10
CA ALA A 173 -22.15 -15.53 -25.62
C ALA A 173 -23.55 -15.81 -25.02
N MET A 174 -24.60 -15.17 -25.56
CA MET A 174 -25.98 -15.43 -25.14
C MET A 174 -26.42 -16.87 -25.39
N ARG A 175 -26.06 -17.47 -26.53
CA ARG A 175 -26.35 -18.88 -26.83
C ARG A 175 -25.72 -19.84 -25.83
N GLN A 176 -24.54 -19.48 -25.33
CA GLN A 176 -23.81 -20.26 -24.32
C GLN A 176 -24.25 -19.90 -22.87
N GLY A 177 -25.30 -19.10 -22.70
CA GLY A 177 -25.90 -18.78 -21.41
C GLY A 177 -25.27 -17.61 -20.65
N VAL A 178 -24.38 -16.84 -21.31
CA VAL A 178 -23.76 -15.67 -20.69
C VAL A 178 -24.72 -14.47 -20.75
N LYS A 179 -24.92 -13.82 -19.60
CA LYS A 179 -25.70 -12.57 -19.52
C LYS A 179 -24.95 -11.46 -20.24
N THR A 180 -25.48 -10.94 -21.30
CA THR A 180 -24.83 -9.95 -22.17
C THR A 180 -25.60 -8.63 -22.13
N CYS A 181 -24.86 -7.51 -22.03
CA CYS A 181 -25.38 -6.15 -22.18
C CYS A 181 -24.64 -5.45 -23.30
N ILE A 182 -25.39 -4.77 -24.18
CA ILE A 182 -24.83 -3.99 -25.29
C ILE A 182 -25.15 -2.53 -25.04
N ALA A 183 -24.10 -1.69 -24.99
CA ALA A 183 -24.21 -0.23 -24.89
C ALA A 183 -23.53 0.40 -26.11
N SER A 184 -24.21 1.34 -26.79
CA SER A 184 -23.71 2.04 -27.98
C SER A 184 -23.90 3.55 -27.85
#